data_29031cb6d050359989d9ea65f63a04e1
#
_entry.id   29031cb6d050359989d9ea65f63a04e1
#
_cell.length_a   1.000
_cell.length_b   1.000
_cell.length_c   1.000
_cell.angle_alpha   90.00
_cell.angle_beta   90.00
_cell.angle_gamma   90.00
#
_symmetry.space_group_name_H-M   'P 1'
#
loop_
_entity.id
_entity.type
_entity.pdbx_description
1 polymer ?
#
loop_
_entity_poly.entity_id
_entity_poly.type
_entity_poly.pdbx_seq_one_letter_code
_entity_poly.pdbx_strand_id
1 'polypeptide(L)'
;MAFASDVMTQYGMVVPKDKVLSSTDSTKVYFERLLRISFMDYFDDFFYPYHQARNPSLTREQLIDELSLRNIESYLRGAEKIAMTTNDDDIILAPGEVDWLREIFGSRAKIWPTGGHCGNMEHKDFVAYMVNYFKK
;
A
#
# COMPACT_ATOMS: atom_id res chain seq x y z
N MET A 1 6.07 10.25 -2.72
CA MET A 1 6.78 9.37 -1.78
C MET A 1 7.59 10.12 -0.72
N ALA A 2 8.41 11.11 -1.05
CA ALA A 2 9.24 11.83 -0.07
C ALA A 2 8.44 12.38 1.13
N PHE A 3 7.32 13.06 0.90
CA PHE A 3 6.51 13.65 1.97
C PHE A 3 5.95 12.59 2.94
N ALA A 4 5.44 11.48 2.44
CA ALA A 4 4.94 10.40 3.29
C ALA A 4 6.06 9.78 4.14
N SER A 5 7.24 9.57 3.55
CA SER A 5 8.42 9.09 4.25
C SER A 5 8.88 10.06 5.35
N ASP A 6 8.84 11.36 5.07
CA ASP A 6 9.20 12.40 6.06
C ASP A 6 8.24 12.38 7.25
N VAL A 7 6.94 12.31 7.00
CA VAL A 7 5.93 12.21 8.07
C VAL A 7 6.13 10.94 8.89
N MET A 8 6.29 9.79 8.25
CA MET A 8 6.52 8.51 8.93
C MET A 8 7.79 8.54 9.78
N THR A 9 8.89 9.12 9.26
CA THR A 9 10.14 9.30 10.00
C THR A 9 9.95 10.19 11.23
N GLN A 10 9.19 11.28 11.11
CA GLN A 10 8.88 12.18 12.22
C GLN A 10 8.16 11.45 13.37
N TYR A 11 7.29 10.52 13.04
CA TYR A 11 6.57 9.70 14.02
C TYR A 11 7.35 8.45 14.48
N GLY A 12 8.59 8.24 13.99
CA GLY A 12 9.41 7.08 14.35
C GLY A 12 8.91 5.77 13.75
N MET A 13 8.07 5.83 12.70
CA MET A 13 7.48 4.63 12.08
C MET A 13 8.41 3.95 11.08
N VAL A 14 9.35 4.68 10.49
CA VAL A 14 10.25 4.14 9.46
C VAL A 14 11.55 3.66 10.08
N VAL A 15 12.22 4.54 10.79
CA VAL A 15 13.41 4.25 11.61
C VAL A 15 13.37 5.13 12.84
N PRO A 16 13.92 4.67 13.98
CA PRO A 16 14.07 5.52 15.16
C PRO A 16 14.92 6.75 14.82
N LYS A 17 14.49 7.91 15.24
CA LYS A 17 15.23 9.14 15.07
C LYS A 17 16.11 9.40 16.28
N ASP A 18 17.35 9.83 16.03
CA ASP A 18 18.35 10.08 17.07
C ASP A 18 18.11 11.39 17.81
N LYS A 19 17.31 12.29 17.23
CA LYS A 19 17.00 13.62 17.76
C LYS A 19 15.57 14.04 17.39
N VAL A 20 15.08 15.03 18.08
CA VAL A 20 13.86 15.72 17.65
C VAL A 20 14.17 16.53 16.39
N LEU A 21 13.51 16.22 15.31
CA LEU A 21 13.68 16.92 14.02
C LEU A 21 12.84 18.19 13.99
N SER A 22 13.41 19.26 13.45
CA SER A 22 12.68 20.46 13.07
C SER A 22 12.24 20.38 11.61
N SER A 23 11.37 21.29 11.16
CA SER A 23 10.90 21.34 9.76
C SER A 23 12.03 21.65 8.76
N THR A 24 13.18 22.12 9.23
CA THR A 24 14.36 22.44 8.41
C THR A 24 15.41 21.35 8.41
N ASP A 25 15.27 20.31 9.24
CA ASP A 25 16.22 19.22 9.28
C ASP A 25 16.03 18.27 8.10
N SER A 26 17.16 17.80 7.54
CA SER A 26 17.13 16.81 6.47
C SER A 26 16.78 15.42 6.99
N THR A 27 15.79 14.78 6.38
CA THR A 27 15.41 13.39 6.64
C THR A 27 16.16 12.39 5.75
N LYS A 28 17.05 12.87 4.88
CA LYS A 28 17.78 12.06 3.89
C LYS A 28 18.47 10.83 4.51
N VAL A 29 19.12 11.00 5.67
CA VAL A 29 19.83 9.91 6.35
C VAL A 29 18.87 8.78 6.74
N TYR A 30 17.68 9.12 7.22
CA TYR A 30 16.66 8.13 7.60
C TYR A 30 16.08 7.43 6.36
N PHE A 31 15.89 8.15 5.28
CA PHE A 31 15.46 7.58 4.01
C PHE A 31 16.50 6.62 3.42
N GLU A 32 17.78 6.97 3.48
CA GLU A 32 18.88 6.08 3.04
C GLU A 32 18.97 4.81 3.89
N ARG A 33 18.69 4.88 5.20
CA ARG A 33 18.58 3.69 6.06
C ARG A 33 17.41 2.81 5.65
N LEU A 34 16.25 3.40 5.35
CA LEU A 34 15.07 2.67 4.90
C LEU A 34 15.34 1.85 3.64
N LEU A 35 16.10 2.37 2.68
CA LEU A 35 16.47 1.65 1.46
C LEU A 35 17.34 0.40 1.69
N ARG A 36 17.86 0.22 2.90
CA ARG A 36 18.72 -0.93 3.28
C ARG A 36 18.02 -1.94 4.19
N ILE A 37 16.77 -1.68 4.53
CA ILE A 37 15.96 -2.53 5.41
C ILE A 37 15.06 -3.39 4.51
N SER A 38 14.98 -4.70 4.75
CA SER A 38 13.98 -5.53 4.07
C SER A 38 12.56 -5.19 4.54
N PHE A 39 11.55 -5.57 3.76
CA PHE A 39 10.15 -5.38 4.18
C PHE A 39 9.87 -6.07 5.52
N MET A 40 10.39 -7.28 5.70
CA MET A 40 10.16 -8.04 6.94
C MET A 40 10.84 -7.40 8.14
N ASP A 41 12.10 -6.95 8.00
CA ASP A 41 12.80 -6.23 9.07
C ASP A 41 12.06 -4.93 9.42
N TYR A 42 11.58 -4.18 8.41
CA TYR A 42 10.77 -2.99 8.65
C TYR A 42 9.48 -3.33 9.41
N PHE A 43 8.77 -4.38 8.99
CA PHE A 43 7.53 -4.79 9.63
C PHE A 43 7.77 -5.20 11.09
N ASP A 44 8.76 -6.05 11.34
CA ASP A 44 8.99 -6.65 12.66
C ASP A 44 9.70 -5.68 13.63
N ASP A 45 10.62 -4.83 13.16
CA ASP A 45 11.41 -3.94 14.01
C ASP A 45 10.77 -2.56 14.24
N PHE A 46 9.89 -2.10 13.33
CA PHE A 46 9.32 -0.74 13.42
C PHE A 46 7.80 -0.73 13.36
N PHE A 47 7.20 -1.35 12.36
CA PHE A 47 5.76 -1.21 12.10
C PHE A 47 4.93 -1.92 13.16
N TYR A 48 5.18 -3.20 13.41
CA TYR A 48 4.45 -3.96 14.43
C TYR A 48 4.66 -3.40 15.84
N PRO A 49 5.89 -3.11 16.33
CA PRO A 49 6.09 -2.48 17.64
C PRO A 49 5.39 -1.14 17.80
N TYR A 50 5.31 -0.34 16.75
CA TYR A 50 4.58 0.92 16.77
C TYR A 50 3.08 0.74 17.06
N HIS A 51 2.45 -0.24 16.42
CA HIS A 51 1.04 -0.56 16.64
C HIS A 51 0.82 -1.27 17.98
N GLN A 52 1.69 -2.19 18.36
CA GLN A 52 1.62 -2.91 19.64
C GLN A 52 1.76 -1.97 20.85
N ALA A 53 2.58 -0.92 20.77
CA ALA A 53 2.69 0.08 21.82
C ALA A 53 1.37 0.83 22.09
N ARG A 54 0.46 0.89 21.10
CA ARG A 54 -0.86 1.53 21.21
C ARG A 54 -1.96 0.54 21.58
N ASN A 55 -1.78 -0.70 21.21
CA ASN A 55 -2.66 -1.82 21.57
C ASN A 55 -1.81 -3.01 22.02
N PRO A 56 -1.50 -3.13 23.33
CA PRO A 56 -0.62 -4.18 23.87
C PRO A 56 -1.13 -5.60 23.64
N SER A 57 -2.43 -5.80 23.37
CA SER A 57 -3.02 -7.10 23.08
C SER A 57 -2.94 -7.50 21.60
N LEU A 58 -2.52 -6.58 20.73
CA LEU A 58 -2.42 -6.81 19.29
C LEU A 58 -1.29 -7.81 18.99
N THR A 59 -1.63 -8.93 18.38
CA THR A 59 -0.60 -9.87 17.88
C THR A 59 -0.14 -9.47 16.47
N ARG A 60 1.00 -9.99 16.08
CA ARG A 60 1.56 -9.80 14.75
C ARG A 60 0.61 -10.30 13.65
N GLU A 61 0.05 -11.47 13.87
CA GLU A 61 -0.89 -12.13 12.96
C GLU A 61 -2.18 -11.33 12.82
N GLN A 62 -2.71 -10.82 13.93
CA GLN A 62 -3.89 -9.95 13.90
C GLN A 62 -3.63 -8.67 13.11
N LEU A 63 -2.46 -8.04 13.28
CA LEU A 63 -2.12 -6.85 12.51
C LEU A 63 -2.02 -7.15 11.01
N ILE A 64 -1.40 -8.27 10.63
CA ILE A 64 -1.31 -8.69 9.22
C ILE A 64 -2.72 -8.92 8.64
N ASP A 65 -3.57 -9.59 9.40
CA ASP A 65 -4.95 -9.85 8.98
C ASP A 65 -5.74 -8.55 8.83
N GLU A 66 -5.66 -7.63 9.81
CA GLU A 66 -6.33 -6.33 9.75
C GLU A 66 -5.91 -5.46 8.55
N LEU A 67 -4.69 -5.65 8.03
CA LEU A 67 -4.21 -4.94 6.84
C LEU A 67 -4.70 -5.56 5.52
N SER A 68 -5.30 -6.75 5.58
CA SER A 68 -5.76 -7.44 4.39
C SER A 68 -7.08 -6.84 3.86
N LEU A 69 -7.14 -6.62 2.55
CA LEU A 69 -8.40 -6.26 1.88
C LEU A 69 -9.49 -7.33 2.04
N ARG A 70 -9.13 -8.57 2.37
CA ARG A 70 -10.08 -9.66 2.62
C ARG A 70 -10.96 -9.39 3.83
N ASN A 71 -10.46 -8.67 4.83
CA ASN A 71 -11.27 -8.27 6.00
C ASN A 71 -12.41 -7.31 5.67
N ILE A 72 -12.29 -6.58 4.58
CA ILE A 72 -13.32 -5.64 4.13
C ILE A 72 -14.02 -6.13 2.86
N GLU A 73 -13.91 -7.42 2.53
CA GLU A 73 -14.46 -8.00 1.31
C GLU A 73 -15.96 -7.71 1.15
N SER A 74 -16.75 -7.92 2.21
CA SER A 74 -18.20 -7.65 2.17
C SER A 74 -18.49 -6.19 1.84
N TYR A 75 -17.70 -5.27 2.38
CA TYR A 75 -17.81 -3.86 2.07
C TYR A 75 -17.42 -3.58 0.61
N LEU A 76 -16.32 -4.15 0.12
CA LEU A 76 -15.86 -3.97 -1.25
C LEU A 76 -16.86 -4.50 -2.28
N ARG A 77 -17.51 -5.63 -2.00
CA ARG A 77 -18.56 -6.19 -2.87
C ARG A 77 -19.75 -5.25 -3.02
N GLY A 78 -20.16 -4.58 -1.94
CA GLY A 78 -21.30 -3.67 -1.93
C GLY A 78 -20.98 -2.20 -2.29
N ALA A 79 -19.71 -1.82 -2.34
CA ALA A 79 -19.31 -0.42 -2.50
C ALA A 79 -19.24 -0.01 -3.98
N GLU A 80 -20.37 0.37 -4.55
CA GLU A 80 -20.50 0.77 -5.97
C GLU A 80 -19.56 1.90 -6.40
N LYS A 81 -19.17 2.75 -5.45
CA LYS A 81 -18.26 3.90 -5.69
C LYS A 81 -16.79 3.50 -5.79
N ILE A 82 -16.46 2.26 -5.42
CA ILE A 82 -15.07 1.77 -5.46
C ILE A 82 -14.90 0.91 -6.71
N ALA A 83 -13.98 1.32 -7.55
CA ALA A 83 -13.49 0.51 -8.67
C ALA A 83 -12.00 0.23 -8.49
N MET A 84 -11.51 -0.81 -9.16
CA MET A 84 -10.15 -1.26 -9.07
C MET A 84 -9.54 -1.41 -10.46
N THR A 85 -8.27 -1.07 -10.58
CA THR A 85 -7.47 -1.39 -11.77
C THR A 85 -6.13 -1.99 -11.34
N THR A 86 -5.73 -3.05 -12.01
CA THR A 86 -4.43 -3.71 -11.82
C THR A 86 -3.98 -4.37 -13.12
N ASN A 87 -2.82 -5.02 -13.09
CA ASN A 87 -2.28 -5.79 -14.20
C ASN A 87 -2.24 -7.28 -13.85
N ASP A 88 -2.48 -8.13 -14.85
CA ASP A 88 -2.51 -9.59 -14.66
C ASP A 88 -1.11 -10.14 -14.35
N ASP A 89 -0.06 -9.41 -14.75
CA ASP A 89 1.34 -9.70 -14.51
C ASP A 89 1.95 -8.92 -13.33
N ASP A 90 1.11 -8.43 -12.39
CA ASP A 90 1.59 -7.70 -11.21
C ASP A 90 2.32 -8.63 -10.23
N ILE A 91 3.62 -8.47 -10.14
CA ILE A 91 4.52 -9.32 -9.30
C ILE A 91 4.34 -9.10 -7.78
N ILE A 92 3.62 -8.07 -7.36
CA ILE A 92 3.34 -7.82 -5.94
C ILE A 92 2.15 -8.66 -5.45
N LEU A 93 1.25 -9.01 -6.35
CA LEU A 93 0.09 -9.82 -6.02
C LEU A 93 0.46 -11.31 -5.96
N ALA A 94 0.00 -11.97 -4.90
CA ALA A 94 0.19 -13.40 -4.76
C ALA A 94 -0.65 -14.19 -5.78
N PRO A 95 -0.27 -15.44 -6.11
CA PRO A 95 -1.06 -16.28 -7.00
C PRO A 95 -2.52 -16.38 -6.53
N GLY A 96 -3.46 -16.13 -7.43
CA GLY A 96 -4.91 -16.14 -7.16
C GLY A 96 -5.50 -14.80 -6.68
N GLU A 97 -4.67 -13.81 -6.31
CA GLU A 97 -5.18 -12.50 -5.88
C GLU A 97 -5.89 -11.75 -7.03
N VAL A 98 -5.38 -11.82 -8.25
CA VAL A 98 -6.02 -11.18 -9.41
C VAL A 98 -7.40 -11.77 -9.66
N ASP A 99 -7.55 -13.09 -9.54
CA ASP A 99 -8.84 -13.77 -9.73
C ASP A 99 -9.83 -13.41 -8.61
N TRP A 100 -9.35 -13.34 -7.37
CA TRP A 100 -10.14 -12.87 -6.24
C TRP A 100 -10.60 -11.41 -6.42
N LEU A 101 -9.71 -10.52 -6.87
CA LEU A 101 -10.07 -9.13 -7.19
C LEU A 101 -11.10 -9.05 -8.32
N ARG A 102 -10.95 -9.87 -9.37
CA ARG A 102 -11.91 -9.97 -10.47
C ARG A 102 -13.30 -10.40 -9.98
N GLU A 103 -13.35 -11.38 -9.08
CA GLU A 103 -14.60 -11.87 -8.49
C GLU A 103 -15.30 -10.79 -7.65
N ILE A 104 -14.55 -10.11 -6.76
CA ILE A 104 -15.13 -9.13 -5.82
C ILE A 104 -15.64 -7.90 -6.55
N PHE A 105 -14.86 -7.37 -7.47
CA PHE A 105 -15.19 -6.11 -8.12
C PHE A 105 -16.06 -6.30 -9.38
N GLY A 106 -16.08 -7.48 -9.99
CA GLY A 106 -16.88 -7.75 -11.18
C GLY A 106 -16.65 -6.72 -12.29
N SER A 107 -17.70 -6.06 -12.74
CA SER A 107 -17.63 -5.00 -13.77
C SER A 107 -16.89 -3.73 -13.33
N ARG A 108 -16.63 -3.57 -12.04
CA ARG A 108 -15.85 -2.47 -11.48
C ARG A 108 -14.33 -2.73 -11.49
N ALA A 109 -13.92 -3.94 -11.89
CA ALA A 109 -12.52 -4.29 -12.08
C ALA A 109 -12.08 -4.03 -13.52
N LYS A 110 -10.99 -3.32 -13.71
CA LYS A 110 -10.27 -3.25 -14.97
C LYS A 110 -8.90 -3.87 -14.79
N ILE A 111 -8.72 -5.06 -15.37
CA ILE A 111 -7.46 -5.79 -15.34
C ILE A 111 -6.84 -5.71 -16.72
N TRP A 112 -5.60 -5.26 -16.77
CA TRP A 112 -4.81 -5.13 -17.98
C TRP A 112 -3.94 -6.38 -18.14
N PRO A 113 -3.70 -6.85 -19.36
CA PRO A 113 -2.96 -8.09 -19.56
C PRO A 113 -1.48 -7.98 -19.17
N THR A 114 -0.92 -6.78 -19.25
CA THR A 114 0.50 -6.51 -18.95
C THR A 114 0.67 -5.09 -18.39
N GLY A 115 1.77 -4.87 -17.67
CA GLY A 115 2.12 -3.58 -17.09
C GLY A 115 2.85 -3.70 -15.74
N GLY A 116 2.95 -4.92 -15.20
CA GLY A 116 3.55 -5.15 -13.89
C GLY A 116 2.92 -4.31 -12.79
N HIS A 117 3.66 -3.97 -11.76
CA HIS A 117 3.17 -3.12 -10.70
C HIS A 117 3.18 -1.64 -11.12
N CYS A 118 2.00 -1.10 -11.43
CA CYS A 118 1.79 0.31 -11.81
C CYS A 118 2.50 0.76 -13.11
N GLY A 119 3.11 -0.13 -13.89
CA GLY A 119 3.97 0.24 -15.01
C GLY A 119 3.24 0.82 -16.23
N ASN A 120 1.92 0.67 -16.31
CA ASN A 120 1.11 1.17 -17.44
C ASN A 120 0.37 2.49 -17.13
N MET A 121 0.59 3.11 -15.97
CA MET A 121 -0.17 4.30 -15.55
C MET A 121 -0.03 5.50 -16.51
N GLU A 122 1.08 5.59 -17.23
CA GLU A 122 1.31 6.64 -18.24
C GLU A 122 0.93 6.21 -19.66
N HIS A 123 0.50 4.94 -19.86
CA HIS A 123 0.12 4.46 -21.17
C HIS A 123 -1.18 5.12 -21.63
N LYS A 124 -1.23 5.52 -22.91
CA LYS A 124 -2.36 6.26 -23.49
C LYS A 124 -3.72 5.61 -23.24
N ASP A 125 -3.81 4.27 -23.31
CA ASP A 125 -5.06 3.54 -23.16
C ASP A 125 -5.51 3.53 -21.67
N PHE A 126 -4.56 3.45 -20.73
CA PHE A 126 -4.85 3.57 -19.30
C PHE A 126 -5.37 4.99 -18.98
N VAL A 127 -4.67 6.01 -19.48
CA VAL A 127 -5.09 7.41 -19.29
C VAL A 127 -6.48 7.65 -19.88
N ALA A 128 -6.73 7.16 -21.11
CA ALA A 128 -8.04 7.27 -21.75
C ALA A 128 -9.14 6.56 -20.94
N TYR A 129 -8.86 5.37 -20.40
CA TYR A 129 -9.78 4.64 -19.53
C TYR A 129 -10.11 5.47 -18.27
N MET A 130 -9.12 5.98 -17.58
CA MET A 130 -9.31 6.77 -16.36
C MET A 130 -10.09 8.05 -16.62
N VAL A 131 -9.75 8.79 -17.69
CA VAL A 131 -10.49 10.01 -18.08
C VAL A 131 -11.95 9.69 -18.37
N ASN A 132 -12.24 8.60 -19.09
CA ASN A 132 -13.61 8.20 -19.40
C ASN A 132 -14.38 7.69 -18.18
N TYR A 133 -13.69 7.03 -17.25
CA TYR A 133 -14.29 6.56 -16.00
C TYR A 133 -14.83 7.71 -15.15
N PHE A 134 -14.07 8.80 -15.02
CA PHE A 134 -14.46 9.97 -14.21
C PHE A 134 -15.39 10.97 -14.93
N LYS A 135 -15.71 10.74 -16.20
CA LYS A 135 -16.69 11.56 -16.94
C LYS A 135 -18.13 11.05 -16.86
N LYS A 136 -18.31 9.87 -16.26
CA LYS A 136 -19.64 9.28 -16.00
C LYS A 136 -20.26 9.89 -14.76
#